data_551bb0276ef7c8d64476415a9d0055b7
#
_entry.id   551bb0276ef7c8d64476415a9d0055b7
#
_cell.length_a   1.000
_cell.length_b   1.000
_cell.length_c   1.000
_cell.angle_alpha   90.00
_cell.angle_beta   90.00
_cell.angle_gamma   90.00
#
_symmetry.space_group_name_H-M   'P 1'
#
loop_
_entity.id
_entity.type
_entity.pdbx_description
1 polymer ?
#
loop_
_entity_poly.entity_id
_entity_poly.type
_entity_poly.pdbx_seq_one_letter_code
_entity_poly.pdbx_strand_id
1 'polypeptide(L)'
;MTHPIRKTLLAVVLGMTLSPLAMALPQVHILATGGTIAGAGQSATQSNYEAGKVAIETLIAAVPEMKNVAEVQGEQVVKIGSQDMNDEVWLTLAKRVNELLAKDDVDGIVITHGTDTMEETAYFLNLTVKSDKPVVLVGAMRPSTAMSADGPLNLYNAVVTASDPASKGRGVMVAMNDTVLDARDVTKTNTTGVQTFASPNFGPLGYIHNGKI
;
A
#
# COMPACT_ATOMS: atom_id res chain seq x y z
N MET A 1 -57.30 -52.50 32.75
CA MET A 1 -57.35 -51.13 32.17
C MET A 1 -56.05 -50.42 32.42
N THR A 2 -55.15 -50.47 31.50
CA THR A 2 -53.79 -49.92 31.65
C THR A 2 -53.62 -48.66 30.73
N HIS A 3 -53.41 -47.48 31.33
CA HIS A 3 -53.15 -46.26 30.60
C HIS A 3 -51.67 -46.21 30.22
N PRO A 4 -51.29 -45.88 28.98
CA PRO A 4 -49.91 -45.64 28.61
C PRO A 4 -49.52 -44.19 28.93
N ILE A 5 -48.44 -44.01 29.70
CA ILE A 5 -47.78 -42.73 29.97
C ILE A 5 -47.06 -42.27 28.71
N ARG A 6 -47.51 -41.16 28.11
CA ARG A 6 -46.81 -40.48 27.01
C ARG A 6 -45.61 -39.73 27.59
N LYS A 7 -44.39 -40.17 27.27
CA LYS A 7 -43.15 -39.46 27.52
C LYS A 7 -42.99 -38.36 26.46
N THR A 8 -43.20 -37.12 26.84
CA THR A 8 -42.91 -35.96 25.98
C THR A 8 -41.41 -35.67 26.07
N LEU A 9 -40.65 -35.94 25.00
CA LEU A 9 -39.25 -35.51 24.86
C LEU A 9 -39.24 -34.00 24.55
N LEU A 10 -38.75 -33.17 25.47
CA LEU A 10 -38.50 -31.76 25.28
C LEU A 10 -37.12 -31.63 24.62
N ALA A 11 -37.06 -31.40 23.31
CA ALA A 11 -35.84 -31.09 22.57
C ALA A 11 -35.48 -29.60 22.84
N VAL A 12 -34.46 -29.39 23.68
CA VAL A 12 -33.85 -28.06 23.84
C VAL A 12 -32.92 -27.82 22.66
N VAL A 13 -33.37 -27.02 21.69
CA VAL A 13 -32.53 -26.52 20.60
C VAL A 13 -31.67 -25.37 21.15
N LEU A 14 -30.42 -25.67 21.48
CA LEU A 14 -29.43 -24.69 21.88
C LEU A 14 -29.00 -23.90 20.61
N GLY A 15 -29.64 -22.77 20.36
CA GLY A 15 -29.29 -21.85 19.29
C GLY A 15 -27.91 -21.22 19.57
N MET A 16 -26.84 -21.76 19.00
CA MET A 16 -25.55 -21.08 18.93
C MET A 16 -25.72 -19.89 17.97
N THR A 17 -25.87 -18.69 18.51
CA THR A 17 -25.71 -17.45 17.76
C THR A 17 -24.22 -17.32 17.43
N LEU A 18 -23.82 -17.70 16.22
CA LEU A 18 -22.54 -17.32 15.65
C LEU A 18 -22.55 -15.80 15.48
N SER A 19 -22.04 -15.07 16.48
CA SER A 19 -21.70 -13.67 16.28
C SER A 19 -20.62 -13.61 15.19
N PRO A 20 -20.78 -12.81 14.13
CA PRO A 20 -19.69 -12.61 13.19
C PRO A 20 -18.49 -12.06 13.99
N LEU A 21 -17.38 -12.77 14.00
CA LEU A 21 -16.11 -12.23 14.47
C LEU A 21 -15.81 -11.04 13.57
N ALA A 22 -15.91 -9.84 14.12
CA ALA A 22 -15.38 -8.67 13.46
C ALA A 22 -13.87 -8.91 13.29
N MET A 23 -13.44 -9.21 12.06
CA MET A 23 -12.01 -9.31 11.77
C MET A 23 -11.40 -7.93 12.00
N ALA A 24 -10.31 -7.87 12.77
CA ALA A 24 -9.55 -6.65 12.93
C ALA A 24 -9.02 -6.19 11.56
N LEU A 25 -8.96 -4.88 11.35
CA LEU A 25 -8.38 -4.33 10.12
C LEU A 25 -6.89 -4.70 10.04
N PRO A 26 -6.38 -4.96 8.82
CA PRO A 26 -4.95 -5.20 8.61
C PRO A 26 -4.09 -4.04 9.11
N GLN A 27 -2.94 -4.37 9.67
CA GLN A 27 -1.94 -3.40 10.13
C GLN A 27 -0.96 -3.08 9.00
N VAL A 28 -1.01 -1.87 8.47
CA VAL A 28 -0.17 -1.43 7.35
C VAL A 28 0.77 -0.32 7.80
N HIS A 29 2.07 -0.52 7.59
CA HIS A 29 3.08 0.52 7.83
C HIS A 29 3.43 1.25 6.54
N ILE A 30 3.40 2.59 6.57
CA ILE A 30 3.84 3.44 5.46
C ILE A 30 5.23 3.97 5.76
N LEU A 31 6.22 3.56 4.97
CA LEU A 31 7.58 4.05 5.01
C LEU A 31 7.76 5.15 3.97
N ALA A 32 8.04 6.38 4.42
CA ALA A 32 8.17 7.51 3.52
C ALA A 32 9.63 7.79 3.17
N THR A 33 9.94 7.84 1.86
CA THR A 33 11.27 8.21 1.37
C THR A 33 11.32 9.59 0.72
N GLY A 34 10.16 10.19 0.44
CA GLY A 34 10.06 11.50 -0.20
C GLY A 34 9.38 11.45 -1.57
N GLY A 35 10.03 11.98 -2.60
CA GLY A 35 9.52 12.03 -3.96
C GLY A 35 8.41 13.06 -4.19
N THR A 36 7.83 13.04 -5.38
CA THR A 36 6.77 13.96 -5.83
C THR A 36 5.48 13.82 -5.04
N ILE A 37 5.13 12.62 -4.59
CA ILE A 37 3.94 12.38 -3.76
C ILE A 37 3.97 13.20 -2.46
N ALA A 38 5.17 13.39 -1.91
CA ALA A 38 5.44 14.27 -0.77
C ALA A 38 5.97 15.65 -1.21
N GLY A 39 5.86 15.99 -2.49
CA GLY A 39 6.29 17.27 -3.04
C GLY A 39 5.27 18.37 -2.83
N ALA A 40 5.76 19.59 -2.59
CA ALA A 40 4.92 20.78 -2.48
C ALA A 40 5.51 21.93 -3.31
N GLY A 41 4.67 22.58 -4.10
CA GLY A 41 4.97 23.77 -4.87
C GLY A 41 4.25 25.01 -4.35
N GLN A 42 4.62 26.18 -4.85
CA GLN A 42 4.01 27.44 -4.48
C GLN A 42 2.67 27.71 -5.18
N SER A 43 2.39 27.00 -6.26
CA SER A 43 1.19 27.20 -7.09
C SER A 43 0.62 25.87 -7.57
N ALA A 44 -0.71 25.78 -7.61
CA ALA A 44 -1.42 24.61 -8.09
C ALA A 44 -1.30 24.40 -9.63
N THR A 45 -0.85 25.41 -10.36
CA THR A 45 -0.76 25.41 -11.84
C THR A 45 0.67 25.44 -12.36
N GLN A 46 1.67 25.56 -11.48
CA GLN A 46 3.08 25.54 -11.85
C GLN A 46 3.72 24.20 -11.55
N SER A 47 4.65 23.78 -12.40
CA SER A 47 5.37 22.51 -12.25
C SER A 47 6.55 22.58 -11.27
N ASN A 48 6.89 23.76 -10.76
CA ASN A 48 7.98 23.91 -9.79
C ASN A 48 7.53 23.43 -8.41
N TYR A 49 8.20 22.44 -7.88
CA TYR A 49 7.96 21.92 -6.53
C TYR A 49 9.26 21.40 -5.92
N GLU A 50 9.26 21.25 -4.61
CA GLU A 50 10.32 20.61 -3.83
C GLU A 50 9.86 19.21 -3.41
N ALA A 51 10.61 18.18 -3.83
CA ALA A 51 10.32 16.79 -3.50
C ALA A 51 10.52 16.52 -2.01
N GLY A 52 9.73 15.62 -1.43
CA GLY A 52 9.89 15.19 -0.03
C GLY A 52 9.57 16.26 1.03
N LYS A 53 8.94 17.39 0.66
CA LYS A 53 8.67 18.49 1.59
C LYS A 53 7.56 18.20 2.60
N VAL A 54 6.59 17.40 2.22
CA VAL A 54 5.41 17.03 3.04
C VAL A 54 5.75 15.83 3.91
N ALA A 55 5.48 15.95 5.22
CA ALA A 55 5.68 14.86 6.16
C ALA A 55 4.64 13.74 5.96
N ILE A 56 4.99 12.52 6.35
CA ILE A 56 4.13 11.35 6.18
C ILE A 56 2.80 11.48 6.91
N GLU A 57 2.79 12.10 8.07
CA GLU A 57 1.56 12.31 8.86
C GLU A 57 0.55 13.18 8.10
N THR A 58 1.05 14.17 7.34
CA THR A 58 0.21 15.04 6.50
C THR A 58 -0.35 14.28 5.31
N LEU A 59 0.43 13.38 4.69
CA LEU A 59 -0.05 12.53 3.59
C LEU A 59 -1.15 11.56 4.09
N ILE A 60 -0.95 10.95 5.25
CA ILE A 60 -1.96 10.07 5.88
C ILE A 60 -3.23 10.86 6.22
N ALA A 61 -3.09 12.04 6.80
CA ALA A 61 -4.24 12.89 7.17
C ALA A 61 -5.04 13.38 5.96
N ALA A 62 -4.40 13.48 4.79
CA ALA A 62 -5.06 13.88 3.54
C ALA A 62 -5.95 12.79 2.93
N VAL A 63 -5.86 11.54 3.41
CA VAL A 63 -6.61 10.38 2.90
C VAL A 63 -7.25 9.61 4.05
N PRO A 64 -8.24 10.20 4.74
CA PRO A 64 -8.87 9.60 5.92
C PRO A 64 -9.62 8.28 5.61
N GLU A 65 -9.97 8.04 4.35
CA GLU A 65 -10.65 6.83 3.87
C GLU A 65 -9.81 5.56 4.08
N MET A 66 -8.48 5.68 4.20
CA MET A 66 -7.60 4.54 4.50
C MET A 66 -8.00 3.81 5.80
N LYS A 67 -8.57 4.54 6.77
CA LYS A 67 -9.07 3.97 8.04
C LYS A 67 -10.19 2.94 7.88
N ASN A 68 -10.83 2.90 6.70
CA ASN A 68 -11.87 1.93 6.40
C ASN A 68 -11.30 0.59 5.90
N VAL A 69 -10.01 0.55 5.54
CA VAL A 69 -9.35 -0.62 4.93
C VAL A 69 -8.18 -1.15 5.76
N ALA A 70 -7.52 -0.29 6.54
CA ALA A 70 -6.37 -0.68 7.37
C ALA A 70 -6.19 0.24 8.57
N GLU A 71 -5.55 -0.29 9.62
CA GLU A 71 -4.90 0.52 10.66
C GLU A 71 -3.54 0.94 10.12
N VAL A 72 -3.35 2.25 9.93
CA VAL A 72 -2.18 2.80 9.24
C VAL A 72 -1.24 3.50 10.21
N GLN A 73 0.05 3.17 10.14
CA GLN A 73 1.13 3.85 10.86
C GLN A 73 2.16 4.39 9.86
N GLY A 74 2.61 5.63 10.05
CA GLY A 74 3.60 6.29 9.19
C GLY A 74 4.96 6.40 9.86
N GLU A 75 6.02 6.21 9.07
CA GLU A 75 7.41 6.40 9.48
C GLU A 75 8.19 7.11 8.36
N GLN A 76 8.88 8.20 8.70
CA GLN A 76 9.75 8.90 7.76
C GLN A 76 11.14 8.28 7.78
N VAL A 77 11.51 7.59 6.69
CA VAL A 77 12.85 6.99 6.55
C VAL A 77 13.85 8.03 6.07
N VAL A 78 13.55 8.68 4.94
CA VAL A 78 14.34 9.80 4.38
C VAL A 78 13.41 10.80 3.71
N LYS A 79 13.95 11.99 3.33
CA LYS A 79 13.22 13.04 2.59
C LYS A 79 14.04 13.49 1.39
N ILE A 80 13.99 12.71 0.30
CA ILE A 80 14.79 12.97 -0.90
C ILE A 80 13.95 12.91 -2.17
N GLY A 81 14.46 13.50 -3.25
CA GLY A 81 14.04 13.13 -4.60
C GLY A 81 14.61 11.75 -4.94
N SER A 82 13.91 10.96 -5.75
CA SER A 82 14.39 9.61 -6.05
C SER A 82 15.66 9.58 -6.90
N GLN A 83 16.00 10.65 -7.60
CA GLN A 83 17.28 10.82 -8.27
C GLN A 83 18.50 10.82 -7.31
N ASP A 84 18.26 11.06 -6.01
CA ASP A 84 19.27 11.08 -4.95
C ASP A 84 19.33 9.75 -4.17
N MET A 85 18.60 8.71 -4.63
CA MET A 85 18.69 7.36 -4.06
C MET A 85 20.10 6.82 -4.22
N ASN A 86 20.55 6.10 -3.18
CA ASN A 86 21.88 5.51 -3.13
C ASN A 86 21.87 4.23 -2.28
N ASP A 87 22.99 3.52 -2.27
CA ASP A 87 23.14 2.23 -1.60
C ASP A 87 22.81 2.29 -0.10
N GLU A 88 23.20 3.36 0.59
CA GLU A 88 22.95 3.53 2.03
C GLU A 88 21.44 3.63 2.31
N VAL A 89 20.72 4.39 1.50
CA VAL A 89 19.26 4.53 1.62
C VAL A 89 18.56 3.20 1.29
N TRP A 90 18.98 2.52 0.23
CA TRP A 90 18.42 1.21 -0.12
C TRP A 90 18.65 0.16 0.96
N LEU A 91 19.85 0.08 1.52
CA LEU A 91 20.17 -0.86 2.60
C LEU A 91 19.39 -0.55 3.88
N THR A 92 19.27 0.74 4.22
CA THR A 92 18.46 1.19 5.37
C THR A 92 16.98 0.81 5.17
N LEU A 93 16.44 1.07 3.99
CA LEU A 93 15.05 0.75 3.65
C LEU A 93 14.81 -0.77 3.70
N ALA A 94 15.67 -1.57 3.07
CA ALA A 94 15.54 -3.04 3.07
C ALA A 94 15.62 -3.63 4.47
N LYS A 95 16.53 -3.12 5.31
CA LYS A 95 16.63 -3.52 6.71
C LYS A 95 15.33 -3.21 7.45
N ARG A 96 14.82 -1.97 7.32
CA ARG A 96 13.60 -1.55 8.01
C ARG A 96 12.37 -2.34 7.57
N VAL A 97 12.23 -2.59 6.28
CA VAL A 97 11.16 -3.43 5.71
C VAL A 97 11.19 -4.83 6.33
N ASN A 98 12.35 -5.49 6.34
CA ASN A 98 12.48 -6.83 6.91
C ASN A 98 12.23 -6.87 8.43
N GLU A 99 12.67 -5.85 9.18
CA GLU A 99 12.40 -5.72 10.62
C GLU A 99 10.89 -5.62 10.92
N LEU A 100 10.16 -4.84 10.13
CA LEU A 100 8.72 -4.67 10.31
C LEU A 100 7.95 -5.93 9.90
N LEU A 101 8.28 -6.52 8.75
CA LEU A 101 7.59 -7.72 8.26
C LEU A 101 7.85 -8.97 9.12
N ALA A 102 8.92 -8.98 9.93
CA ALA A 102 9.18 -10.03 10.90
C ALA A 102 8.24 -10.00 12.13
N LYS A 103 7.49 -8.90 12.32
CA LYS A 103 6.52 -8.77 13.42
C LYS A 103 5.20 -9.41 13.04
N ASP A 104 4.55 -10.08 13.99
CA ASP A 104 3.25 -10.73 13.77
C ASP A 104 2.11 -9.71 13.59
N ASP A 105 2.23 -8.52 14.18
CA ASP A 105 1.25 -7.44 14.15
C ASP A 105 1.41 -6.49 12.94
N VAL A 106 2.22 -6.84 11.95
CA VAL A 106 2.35 -6.09 10.68
C VAL A 106 1.89 -6.98 9.54
N ASP A 107 0.87 -6.56 8.81
CA ASP A 107 0.28 -7.33 7.70
C ASP A 107 0.83 -6.92 6.33
N GLY A 108 1.25 -5.66 6.18
CA GLY A 108 1.80 -5.17 4.92
C GLY A 108 2.57 -3.87 5.06
N ILE A 109 3.34 -3.55 4.03
CA ILE A 109 4.11 -2.29 3.95
C ILE A 109 3.76 -1.53 2.68
N VAL A 110 3.58 -0.23 2.81
CA VAL A 110 3.53 0.73 1.71
C VAL A 110 4.78 1.59 1.78
N ILE A 111 5.39 1.90 0.64
CA ILE A 111 6.57 2.77 0.55
C ILE A 111 6.25 3.92 -0.38
N THR A 112 6.16 5.16 0.16
CA THR A 112 6.06 6.33 -0.71
C THR A 112 7.42 6.67 -1.29
N HIS A 113 7.50 6.84 -2.60
CA HIS A 113 8.75 6.94 -3.33
C HIS A 113 8.64 7.93 -4.50
N GLY A 114 9.74 8.53 -4.91
CA GLY A 114 9.81 9.29 -6.15
C GLY A 114 9.81 8.35 -7.37
N THR A 115 9.28 8.82 -8.48
CA THR A 115 9.01 7.96 -9.63
C THR A 115 10.23 7.69 -10.51
N ASP A 116 11.33 8.45 -10.39
CA ASP A 116 12.48 8.34 -11.30
C ASP A 116 13.29 7.05 -11.10
N THR A 117 13.39 6.57 -9.84
CA THR A 117 14.12 5.32 -9.51
C THR A 117 13.23 4.32 -8.75
N MET A 118 11.91 4.42 -8.91
CA MET A 118 10.97 3.52 -8.25
C MET A 118 11.14 2.08 -8.73
N GLU A 119 11.38 1.89 -10.02
CA GLU A 119 11.55 0.54 -10.61
C GLU A 119 12.79 -0.16 -10.07
N GLU A 120 13.90 0.57 -9.88
CA GLU A 120 15.13 0.02 -9.30
C GLU A 120 14.94 -0.33 -7.82
N THR A 121 14.29 0.57 -7.05
CA THR A 121 14.00 0.32 -5.63
C THR A 121 13.04 -0.87 -5.47
N ALA A 122 12.02 -0.97 -6.33
CA ALA A 122 11.09 -2.09 -6.31
C ALA A 122 11.81 -3.41 -6.59
N TYR A 123 12.66 -3.47 -7.61
CA TYR A 123 13.41 -4.65 -7.96
C TYR A 123 14.42 -5.05 -6.88
N PHE A 124 15.15 -4.08 -6.32
CA PHE A 124 16.07 -4.30 -5.22
C PHE A 124 15.37 -4.91 -3.99
N LEU A 125 14.24 -4.35 -3.59
CA LEU A 125 13.46 -4.88 -2.48
C LEU A 125 12.88 -6.26 -2.79
N ASN A 126 12.46 -6.51 -4.03
CA ASN A 126 11.96 -7.82 -4.45
C ASN A 126 13.01 -8.93 -4.31
N LEU A 127 14.30 -8.59 -4.43
CA LEU A 127 15.41 -9.53 -4.24
C LEU A 127 15.84 -9.68 -2.76
N THR A 128 15.50 -8.74 -1.90
CA THR A 128 16.06 -8.64 -0.53
C THR A 128 15.04 -8.80 0.59
N VAL A 129 13.74 -8.67 0.31
CA VAL A 129 12.66 -8.92 1.27
C VAL A 129 12.52 -10.42 1.53
N LYS A 130 12.42 -10.79 2.82
CA LYS A 130 12.42 -12.18 3.29
C LYS A 130 11.04 -12.68 3.73
N SER A 131 9.99 -11.95 3.41
CA SER A 131 8.61 -12.22 3.83
C SER A 131 7.72 -12.38 2.61
N ASP A 132 6.63 -13.12 2.76
CA ASP A 132 5.54 -13.21 1.78
C ASP A 132 4.43 -12.16 2.01
N LYS A 133 4.54 -11.34 3.06
CA LYS A 133 3.64 -10.22 3.32
C LYS A 133 3.80 -9.14 2.24
N PRO A 134 2.71 -8.45 1.86
CA PRO A 134 2.74 -7.46 0.78
C PRO A 134 3.70 -6.28 1.06
N VAL A 135 4.46 -5.90 0.04
CA VAL A 135 5.23 -4.65 0.01
C VAL A 135 4.87 -3.91 -1.27
N VAL A 136 4.37 -2.68 -1.12
CA VAL A 136 3.81 -1.91 -2.24
C VAL A 136 4.48 -0.54 -2.31
N LEU A 137 5.19 -0.25 -3.40
CA LEU A 137 5.70 1.09 -3.67
C LEU A 137 4.61 1.93 -4.33
N VAL A 138 4.59 3.22 -4.01
CA VAL A 138 3.65 4.19 -4.54
C VAL A 138 4.30 5.56 -4.70
N GLY A 139 3.89 6.27 -5.72
CA GLY A 139 4.35 7.64 -5.98
C GLY A 139 3.25 8.53 -6.55
N ALA A 140 3.66 9.66 -7.07
CA ALA A 140 2.80 10.55 -7.81
C ALA A 140 3.57 11.24 -8.93
N MET A 141 2.89 11.59 -10.02
CA MET A 141 3.45 12.37 -11.10
C MET A 141 3.20 13.86 -10.91
N ARG A 142 2.26 14.24 -10.02
CA ARG A 142 1.93 15.60 -9.66
C ARG A 142 2.18 15.85 -8.18
N PRO A 143 2.79 16.98 -7.78
CA PRO A 143 3.01 17.29 -6.37
C PRO A 143 1.67 17.45 -5.63
N SER A 144 1.69 17.29 -4.31
CA SER A 144 0.49 17.32 -3.45
C SER A 144 -0.31 18.63 -3.56
N THR A 145 0.35 19.73 -3.93
CA THR A 145 -0.27 21.04 -4.11
C THR A 145 -0.83 21.29 -5.52
N ALA A 146 -0.58 20.37 -6.46
CA ALA A 146 -1.04 20.54 -7.85
C ALA A 146 -2.56 20.35 -7.97
N MET A 147 -3.15 21.06 -8.92
CA MET A 147 -4.51 20.79 -9.35
C MET A 147 -4.59 19.36 -9.91
N SER A 148 -5.57 18.59 -9.46
CA SER A 148 -5.70 17.15 -9.81
C SER A 148 -4.46 16.33 -9.45
N ALA A 149 -3.89 16.53 -8.25
CA ALA A 149 -2.82 15.69 -7.71
C ALA A 149 -3.26 14.22 -7.68
N ASP A 150 -2.41 13.32 -8.19
CA ASP A 150 -2.69 11.88 -8.27
C ASP A 150 -2.26 11.11 -7.01
N GLY A 151 -1.44 11.75 -6.16
CA GLY A 151 -0.89 11.13 -4.95
C GLY A 151 -1.92 10.57 -3.97
N PRO A 152 -2.99 11.29 -3.60
CA PRO A 152 -3.97 10.82 -2.63
C PRO A 152 -4.64 9.51 -3.03
N LEU A 153 -5.13 9.39 -4.27
CA LEU A 153 -5.75 8.15 -4.75
C LEU A 153 -4.73 7.03 -4.90
N ASN A 154 -3.52 7.32 -5.39
CA ASN A 154 -2.45 6.33 -5.48
C ASN A 154 -2.09 5.78 -4.10
N LEU A 155 -1.99 6.64 -3.07
CA LEU A 155 -1.70 6.21 -1.70
C LEU A 155 -2.82 5.32 -1.13
N TYR A 156 -4.07 5.71 -1.32
CA TYR A 156 -5.23 4.90 -0.93
C TYR A 156 -5.16 3.52 -1.59
N ASN A 157 -4.94 3.47 -2.89
CA ASN A 157 -4.85 2.24 -3.67
C ASN A 157 -3.68 1.34 -3.22
N ALA A 158 -2.55 1.94 -2.86
CA ALA A 158 -1.42 1.19 -2.32
C ALA A 158 -1.75 0.54 -0.96
N VAL A 159 -2.48 1.25 -0.08
CA VAL A 159 -2.96 0.69 1.20
C VAL A 159 -3.97 -0.43 0.96
N VAL A 160 -4.92 -0.25 0.03
CA VAL A 160 -5.85 -1.33 -0.41
C VAL A 160 -5.06 -2.54 -0.87
N THR A 161 -4.05 -2.35 -1.73
CA THR A 161 -3.21 -3.43 -2.25
C THR A 161 -2.44 -4.13 -1.14
N ALA A 162 -1.84 -3.39 -0.20
CA ALA A 162 -1.10 -3.96 0.91
C ALA A 162 -1.98 -4.69 1.94
N SER A 163 -3.28 -4.37 1.97
CA SER A 163 -4.27 -4.96 2.89
C SER A 163 -4.98 -6.18 2.30
N ASP A 164 -4.91 -6.39 0.98
CA ASP A 164 -5.64 -7.46 0.31
C ASP A 164 -4.91 -8.81 0.48
N PRO A 165 -5.59 -9.85 0.98
CA PRO A 165 -5.00 -11.20 1.09
C PRO A 165 -4.48 -11.76 -0.24
N ALA A 166 -5.04 -11.37 -1.39
CA ALA A 166 -4.58 -11.78 -2.72
C ALA A 166 -3.20 -11.23 -3.08
N SER A 167 -2.73 -10.20 -2.39
CA SER A 167 -1.40 -9.60 -2.56
C SER A 167 -0.28 -10.41 -1.88
N LYS A 168 -0.62 -11.32 -0.96
CA LYS A 168 0.35 -12.15 -0.27
C LYS A 168 1.08 -13.08 -1.24
N GLY A 169 2.41 -13.15 -1.13
CA GLY A 169 3.25 -13.99 -1.98
C GLY A 169 3.45 -13.46 -3.41
N ARG A 170 2.97 -12.22 -3.71
CA ARG A 170 3.18 -11.60 -5.04
C ARG A 170 4.53 -10.90 -5.18
N GLY A 171 5.37 -10.92 -4.14
CA GLY A 171 6.62 -10.16 -4.11
C GLY A 171 6.37 -8.67 -3.86
N VAL A 172 7.33 -7.85 -4.26
CA VAL A 172 7.19 -6.39 -4.20
C VAL A 172 6.40 -5.90 -5.41
N MET A 173 5.49 -4.98 -5.17
CA MET A 173 4.57 -4.44 -6.17
C MET A 173 4.69 -2.92 -6.27
N VAL A 174 4.24 -2.36 -7.38
CA VAL A 174 4.06 -0.91 -7.57
C VAL A 174 2.59 -0.65 -7.85
N ALA A 175 1.97 0.23 -7.05
CA ALA A 175 0.58 0.65 -7.23
C ALA A 175 0.56 2.11 -7.73
N MET A 176 0.21 2.30 -8.99
CA MET A 176 0.16 3.61 -9.65
C MET A 176 -1.00 3.66 -10.65
N ASN A 177 -1.76 4.76 -10.63
CA ASN A 177 -2.82 5.02 -11.61
C ASN A 177 -3.77 3.82 -11.79
N ASP A 178 -4.35 3.36 -10.67
CA ASP A 178 -5.31 2.24 -10.58
C ASP A 178 -4.78 0.88 -11.06
N THR A 179 -3.46 0.73 -11.18
CA THR A 179 -2.81 -0.48 -11.68
C THR A 179 -1.81 -1.01 -10.66
N VAL A 180 -1.80 -2.33 -10.45
CA VAL A 180 -0.81 -3.04 -9.64
C VAL A 180 0.16 -3.75 -10.58
N LEU A 181 1.45 -3.45 -10.44
CA LEU A 181 2.52 -3.91 -11.32
C LEU A 181 3.55 -4.73 -10.54
N ASP A 182 4.15 -5.73 -11.19
CA ASP A 182 5.22 -6.57 -10.63
C ASP A 182 6.56 -5.81 -10.64
N ALA A 183 7.28 -5.84 -9.54
CA ALA A 183 8.61 -5.22 -9.41
C ALA A 183 9.65 -5.72 -10.43
N ARG A 184 9.49 -6.91 -11.00
CA ARG A 184 10.44 -7.48 -11.97
C ARG A 184 10.30 -6.93 -13.38
N ASP A 185 9.15 -6.36 -13.71
CA ASP A 185 8.82 -5.94 -15.09
C ASP A 185 8.32 -4.48 -15.17
N VAL A 186 8.06 -3.86 -14.01
CA VAL A 186 7.61 -2.47 -13.97
C VAL A 186 8.70 -1.54 -14.51
N THR A 187 8.29 -0.60 -15.38
CA THR A 187 9.18 0.46 -15.86
C THR A 187 8.43 1.78 -16.08
N LYS A 188 9.14 2.89 -15.89
CA LYS A 188 8.63 4.24 -16.14
C LYS A 188 8.74 4.56 -17.64
N THR A 189 7.62 4.67 -18.32
CA THR A 189 7.56 4.85 -19.79
C THR A 189 7.36 6.30 -20.22
N ASN A 190 7.05 7.20 -19.29
CA ASN A 190 6.76 8.60 -19.59
C ASN A 190 7.23 9.50 -18.44
N THR A 191 7.68 10.70 -18.73
CA THR A 191 8.24 11.65 -17.74
C THR A 191 7.19 12.57 -17.10
N THR A 192 6.00 12.71 -17.68
CA THR A 192 5.00 13.69 -17.25
C THR A 192 3.58 13.14 -17.10
N GLY A 193 3.20 12.11 -17.85
CA GLY A 193 1.87 11.53 -17.81
C GLY A 193 1.62 10.79 -16.50
N VAL A 194 0.39 10.83 -15.97
CA VAL A 194 0.04 10.05 -14.76
C VAL A 194 0.03 8.55 -15.03
N GLN A 195 -0.34 8.13 -16.23
CA GLN A 195 -0.22 6.75 -16.70
C GLN A 195 1.19 6.51 -17.25
N THR A 196 2.16 6.44 -16.36
CA THR A 196 3.58 6.39 -16.74
C THR A 196 4.23 5.02 -16.52
N PHE A 197 3.74 4.22 -15.58
CA PHE A 197 4.29 2.90 -15.31
C PHE A 197 3.56 1.81 -16.08
N ALA A 198 4.33 0.86 -16.60
CA ALA A 198 3.84 -0.31 -17.31
C ALA A 198 4.68 -1.54 -16.97
N SER A 199 4.10 -2.72 -17.18
CA SER A 199 4.80 -4.01 -17.21
C SER A 199 4.75 -4.53 -18.64
N PRO A 200 5.75 -4.21 -19.47
CA PRO A 200 5.66 -4.39 -20.93
C PRO A 200 5.71 -5.85 -21.37
N ASN A 201 6.30 -6.76 -20.58
CA ASN A 201 6.46 -8.17 -20.95
C ASN A 201 5.34 -9.05 -20.40
N PHE A 202 4.87 -8.80 -19.16
CA PHE A 202 3.94 -9.68 -18.46
C PHE A 202 2.58 -9.05 -18.20
N GLY A 203 2.45 -7.74 -18.41
CA GLY A 203 1.25 -6.99 -18.07
C GLY A 203 1.10 -6.76 -16.56
N PRO A 204 0.03 -6.07 -16.13
CA PRO A 204 -0.23 -5.80 -14.73
C PRO A 204 -0.63 -7.07 -13.96
N LEU A 205 -0.33 -7.09 -12.66
CA LEU A 205 -0.83 -8.11 -11.74
C LEU A 205 -2.34 -7.95 -11.47
N GLY A 206 -2.84 -6.72 -11.52
CA GLY A 206 -4.24 -6.41 -11.31
C GLY A 206 -4.56 -4.94 -11.52
N TYR A 207 -5.84 -4.66 -11.41
CA TYR A 207 -6.40 -3.30 -11.46
C TYR A 207 -7.17 -3.03 -10.20
N ILE A 208 -7.14 -1.78 -9.72
CA ILE A 208 -7.87 -1.35 -8.55
C ILE A 208 -9.10 -0.56 -9.02
N HIS A 209 -10.27 -1.02 -8.61
CA HIS A 209 -11.51 -0.33 -8.93
C HIS A 209 -12.40 -0.25 -7.69
N ASN A 210 -12.80 0.97 -7.32
CA ASN A 210 -13.64 1.22 -6.14
C ASN A 210 -13.10 0.57 -4.84
N GLY A 211 -11.77 0.66 -4.62
CA GLY A 211 -11.12 0.12 -3.43
C GLY A 211 -11.04 -1.41 -3.36
N LYS A 212 -11.03 -2.08 -4.52
CA LYS A 212 -10.86 -3.54 -4.66
C LYS A 212 -9.90 -3.85 -5.81
N ILE A 213 -9.10 -4.90 -5.64
CA ILE A 213 -8.21 -5.45 -6.67
C ILE A 213 -8.97 -6.51 -7.46
#